data_29b2b0695cc426e63a2e6b2a46f97e14
#
_entry.id   29b2b0695cc426e63a2e6b2a46f97e14
#
_cell.length_a   1.000
_cell.length_b   1.000
_cell.length_c   1.000
_cell.angle_alpha   90.00
_cell.angle_beta   90.00
_cell.angle_gamma   90.00
#
_symmetry.space_group_name_H-M   'P 1'
#
loop_
_entity.id
_entity.type
_entity.pdbx_description
1 polymer ?
#
loop_
_entity_poly.entity_id
_entity_poly.type
_entity_poly.pdbx_seq_one_letter_code
_entity_poly.pdbx_strand_id
1 'polypeptide(L)'
;MAMVRPFFTPLLAATLAATATLPAFAFEDDRLTIWMGDNKGQEGIRAVADQFLEETGIEVEVVFPDNLTDRFQQAAGSGQGPDIVIWAHDRMGEWAQSGLLKPIAPSDSFREAFYDFTWEAALWNGDTYGYPISVESLGLIYNKALVDTPPDSFAELMELDATLAPEGKKAILFDYSEPYYGWTLLAANGGYPFKQTDSGYDVSDIGVNNAGALQGAELLVELIESGVLPRGTDYNLMDTRFNRGEVATMISGPWAWPNLERSGIDYGVALLPKVGDERARPMFGVTAAMINSATPNDFLAVEFLENYLLSEEGMRTFNSDGSLGAVAHINYQAELANNPNIAATLKNAEVGMPMPNIPEMGAFWAAMEPALQNIGSGRQSPQEALDAAARRMRQ
;
A
#
# COMPACT_ATOMS: atom_id res chain seq x y z
N MET A 1 -13.69 -50.54 -65.87
CA MET A 1 -14.38 -49.62 -64.96
C MET A 1 -13.50 -49.54 -63.74
N ALA A 2 -12.56 -48.58 -63.72
CA ALA A 2 -11.55 -48.44 -62.69
C ALA A 2 -11.96 -47.29 -61.75
N MET A 3 -12.11 -47.58 -60.43
CA MET A 3 -12.46 -46.64 -59.39
C MET A 3 -11.20 -45.98 -58.90
N VAL A 4 -11.09 -44.66 -59.08
CA VAL A 4 -10.03 -43.81 -58.55
C VAL A 4 -10.43 -43.39 -57.13
N ARG A 5 -9.63 -43.72 -56.12
CA ARG A 5 -9.76 -43.24 -54.73
C ARG A 5 -8.97 -41.92 -54.58
N PRO A 6 -9.52 -40.87 -53.95
CA PRO A 6 -8.75 -39.68 -53.61
C PRO A 6 -7.96 -39.91 -52.32
N PHE A 7 -6.68 -39.56 -52.34
CA PHE A 7 -5.78 -39.44 -51.19
C PHE A 7 -6.10 -38.13 -50.46
N PHE A 8 -6.53 -38.18 -49.23
CA PHE A 8 -6.58 -37.05 -48.32
C PHE A 8 -5.24 -36.97 -47.57
N THR A 9 -4.49 -35.89 -47.77
CA THR A 9 -3.31 -35.53 -47.00
C THR A 9 -3.79 -34.63 -45.84
N PRO A 10 -3.48 -34.93 -44.56
CA PRO A 10 -3.78 -34.00 -43.48
C PRO A 10 -2.74 -32.89 -43.46
N LEU A 11 -3.21 -31.64 -43.60
CA LEU A 11 -2.43 -30.43 -43.37
C LEU A 11 -2.23 -30.26 -41.86
N LEU A 12 -1.01 -30.49 -41.39
CA LEU A 12 -0.65 -30.21 -40.01
C LEU A 12 -0.48 -28.69 -39.86
N ALA A 13 -1.49 -28.03 -39.26
CA ALA A 13 -1.38 -26.62 -38.86
C ALA A 13 -0.51 -26.52 -37.59
N ALA A 14 0.73 -26.13 -37.74
CA ALA A 14 1.57 -25.76 -36.64
C ALA A 14 1.13 -24.39 -36.12
N THR A 15 0.41 -24.36 -35.01
CA THR A 15 0.13 -23.15 -34.25
C THR A 15 1.45 -22.72 -33.54
N LEU A 16 2.12 -21.71 -34.07
CA LEU A 16 3.16 -20.99 -33.33
C LEU A 16 2.45 -20.25 -32.18
N ALA A 17 2.58 -20.75 -30.98
CA ALA A 17 2.31 -20.00 -29.78
C ALA A 17 3.41 -18.93 -29.65
N ALA A 18 3.09 -17.69 -30.00
CA ALA A 18 3.90 -16.53 -29.66
C ALA A 18 3.87 -16.39 -28.14
N THR A 19 4.84 -16.94 -27.44
CA THR A 19 5.13 -16.57 -26.06
C THR A 19 5.57 -15.10 -26.09
N ALA A 20 4.70 -14.19 -25.65
CA ALA A 20 5.09 -12.85 -25.33
C ALA A 20 6.08 -12.94 -24.17
N THR A 21 7.36 -12.93 -24.48
CA THR A 21 8.42 -12.70 -23.50
C THR A 21 8.27 -11.25 -23.05
N LEU A 22 7.78 -11.04 -21.83
CA LEU A 22 7.95 -9.76 -21.16
C LEU A 22 9.45 -9.46 -21.16
N PRO A 23 9.86 -8.19 -21.39
CA PRO A 23 11.25 -7.84 -21.30
C PRO A 23 11.75 -8.22 -19.91
N ALA A 24 12.70 -9.12 -19.85
CA ALA A 24 13.45 -9.40 -18.63
C ALA A 24 14.29 -8.15 -18.35
N PHE A 25 14.00 -7.45 -17.26
CA PHE A 25 14.87 -6.37 -16.80
C PHE A 25 16.14 -7.01 -16.26
N ALA A 26 17.14 -7.17 -17.14
CA ALA A 26 18.49 -7.54 -16.74
C ALA A 26 19.17 -6.30 -16.15
N PHE A 27 19.97 -6.49 -15.11
CA PHE A 27 20.81 -5.40 -14.60
C PHE A 27 21.74 -4.89 -15.68
N GLU A 28 21.90 -3.56 -15.75
CA GLU A 28 22.86 -2.90 -16.65
C GLU A 28 23.98 -2.28 -15.79
N ASP A 29 25.21 -2.41 -16.23
CA ASP A 29 26.34 -1.75 -15.58
C ASP A 29 26.18 -0.23 -15.74
N ASP A 30 26.50 0.54 -14.70
CA ASP A 30 26.45 2.00 -14.69
C ASP A 30 25.03 2.60 -14.90
N ARG A 31 23.98 1.85 -14.57
CA ARG A 31 22.59 2.30 -14.58
C ARG A 31 21.85 1.71 -13.40
N LEU A 32 20.95 2.50 -12.79
CA LEU A 32 20.06 2.01 -11.74
C LEU A 32 18.62 1.90 -12.26
N THR A 33 17.92 0.87 -11.81
CA THR A 33 16.48 0.72 -12.01
C THR A 33 15.78 0.68 -10.66
N ILE A 34 14.76 1.54 -10.49
CA ILE A 34 13.93 1.61 -9.29
C ILE A 34 12.52 1.17 -9.65
N TRP A 35 11.96 0.24 -8.87
CA TRP A 35 10.52 -0.05 -8.91
C TRP A 35 9.84 0.52 -7.68
N MET A 36 8.73 1.22 -7.88
CA MET A 36 7.89 1.74 -6.78
C MET A 36 6.41 1.77 -7.19
N GLY A 37 5.54 1.93 -6.19
CA GLY A 37 4.11 2.14 -6.43
C GLY A 37 3.85 3.48 -7.11
N ASP A 38 2.79 3.55 -7.91
CA ASP A 38 2.34 4.80 -8.50
C ASP A 38 1.71 5.74 -7.45
N ASN A 39 1.54 7.01 -7.80
CA ASN A 39 0.98 8.07 -6.93
C ASN A 39 1.76 8.33 -5.62
N LYS A 40 3.07 8.05 -5.60
CA LYS A 40 3.93 8.24 -4.44
C LYS A 40 5.19 9.06 -4.77
N GLY A 41 5.02 10.32 -5.22
CA GLY A 41 6.13 11.20 -5.54
C GLY A 41 6.81 10.91 -6.88
N GLN A 42 6.04 10.50 -7.89
CA GLN A 42 6.57 10.10 -9.20
C GLN A 42 7.41 11.18 -9.88
N GLU A 43 6.94 12.42 -9.87
CA GLU A 43 7.66 13.55 -10.46
C GLU A 43 8.91 13.87 -9.63
N GLY A 44 8.79 13.83 -8.30
CA GLY A 44 9.86 14.14 -7.38
C GLY A 44 11.03 13.16 -7.47
N ILE A 45 10.75 11.85 -7.49
CA ILE A 45 11.84 10.85 -7.60
C ILE A 45 12.54 10.94 -8.96
N ARG A 46 11.81 11.25 -10.05
CA ARG A 46 12.43 11.49 -11.36
C ARG A 46 13.32 12.73 -11.35
N ALA A 47 12.90 13.81 -10.67
CA ALA A 47 13.72 15.00 -10.54
C ALA A 47 15.03 14.72 -9.77
N VAL A 48 14.98 13.88 -8.72
CA VAL A 48 16.20 13.44 -8.02
C VAL A 48 17.06 12.54 -8.93
N ALA A 49 16.44 11.68 -9.74
CA ALA A 49 17.14 10.84 -10.71
C ALA A 49 17.84 11.67 -11.80
N ASP A 50 17.17 12.72 -12.31
CA ASP A 50 17.75 13.65 -13.27
C ASP A 50 18.96 14.43 -12.67
N GLN A 51 18.86 14.86 -11.42
CA GLN A 51 19.97 15.48 -10.70
C GLN A 51 21.16 14.52 -10.58
N PHE A 52 20.90 13.25 -10.20
CA PHE A 52 21.94 12.24 -10.12
C PHE A 52 22.65 12.02 -11.45
N LEU A 53 21.87 11.97 -12.56
CA LEU A 53 22.41 11.85 -13.90
C LEU A 53 23.30 13.06 -14.29
N GLU A 54 22.84 14.29 -14.00
CA GLU A 54 23.61 15.50 -14.31
C GLU A 54 24.95 15.56 -13.58
N GLU A 55 24.99 15.12 -12.31
CA GLU A 55 26.18 15.20 -11.47
C GLU A 55 27.15 14.02 -11.65
N THR A 56 26.63 12.81 -11.90
CA THR A 56 27.44 11.57 -11.94
C THR A 56 27.58 10.97 -13.34
N GLY A 57 26.69 11.31 -14.26
CA GLY A 57 26.59 10.68 -15.58
C GLY A 57 25.90 9.32 -15.57
N ILE A 58 25.32 8.90 -14.44
CA ILE A 58 24.68 7.59 -14.25
C ILE A 58 23.15 7.76 -14.34
N GLU A 59 22.51 7.01 -15.24
CA GLU A 59 21.07 7.03 -15.42
C GLU A 59 20.35 6.25 -14.31
N VAL A 60 19.21 6.80 -13.81
CA VAL A 60 18.29 6.12 -12.90
C VAL A 60 16.92 6.03 -13.55
N GLU A 61 16.53 4.82 -13.94
CA GLU A 61 15.19 4.56 -14.48
C GLU A 61 14.20 4.27 -13.36
N VAL A 62 13.08 5.01 -13.32
CA VAL A 62 12.01 4.80 -12.34
C VAL A 62 10.79 4.20 -13.03
N VAL A 63 10.39 3.00 -12.61
CA VAL A 63 9.31 2.19 -13.17
C VAL A 63 8.20 1.99 -12.13
N PHE A 64 6.96 2.03 -12.57
CA PHE A 64 5.75 1.85 -11.74
C PHE A 64 4.97 0.63 -12.22
N PRO A 65 5.40 -0.59 -11.86
CA PRO A 65 4.76 -1.80 -12.36
C PRO A 65 3.45 -2.09 -11.61
N ASP A 66 2.40 -2.48 -12.35
CA ASP A 66 1.23 -3.10 -11.73
C ASP A 66 1.62 -4.36 -10.98
N ASN A 67 0.95 -4.66 -9.86
CA ASN A 67 1.25 -5.81 -8.99
C ASN A 67 2.73 -5.90 -8.61
N LEU A 68 3.30 -4.77 -8.19
CA LEU A 68 4.73 -4.60 -7.92
C LEU A 68 5.30 -5.71 -7.04
N THR A 69 4.62 -6.04 -5.94
CA THR A 69 5.11 -7.01 -4.95
C THR A 69 5.32 -8.40 -5.54
N ASP A 70 4.35 -8.89 -6.29
CA ASP A 70 4.43 -10.22 -6.94
C ASP A 70 5.47 -10.23 -8.05
N ARG A 71 5.53 -9.15 -8.83
CA ARG A 71 6.53 -9.00 -9.90
C ARG A 71 7.94 -8.92 -9.34
N PHE A 72 8.16 -8.16 -8.26
CA PHE A 72 9.46 -8.09 -7.62
C PHE A 72 9.89 -9.46 -7.10
N GLN A 73 9.01 -10.15 -6.38
CA GLN A 73 9.32 -11.47 -5.84
C GLN A 73 9.70 -12.49 -6.94
N GLN A 74 8.99 -12.47 -8.08
CA GLN A 74 9.30 -13.34 -9.22
C GLN A 74 10.60 -12.97 -9.90
N ALA A 75 10.84 -11.68 -10.16
CA ALA A 75 12.02 -11.19 -10.84
C ALA A 75 13.29 -11.38 -9.99
N ALA A 76 13.27 -10.93 -8.73
CA ALA A 76 14.39 -11.07 -7.80
C ALA A 76 14.72 -12.55 -7.51
N GLY A 77 13.69 -13.41 -7.38
CA GLY A 77 13.86 -14.86 -7.23
C GLY A 77 14.55 -15.53 -8.41
N SER A 78 14.54 -14.92 -9.60
CA SER A 78 15.29 -15.38 -10.79
C SER A 78 16.61 -14.64 -11.00
N GLY A 79 17.05 -13.80 -10.04
CA GLY A 79 18.27 -13.01 -10.14
C GLY A 79 18.15 -11.82 -11.11
N GLN A 80 16.93 -11.27 -11.24
CA GLN A 80 16.60 -10.16 -12.12
C GLN A 80 15.79 -9.09 -11.36
N GLY A 81 15.24 -8.12 -12.06
CA GLY A 81 14.38 -7.08 -11.49
C GLY A 81 15.10 -5.74 -11.29
N PRO A 82 14.56 -4.86 -10.46
CA PRO A 82 15.15 -3.56 -10.19
C PRO A 82 16.36 -3.68 -9.27
N ASP A 83 17.24 -2.68 -9.28
CA ASP A 83 18.30 -2.54 -8.27
C ASP A 83 17.72 -2.15 -6.92
N ILE A 84 16.70 -1.28 -6.93
CA ILE A 84 16.02 -0.76 -5.75
C ILE A 84 14.52 -1.01 -5.90
N VAL A 85 13.89 -1.50 -4.85
CA VAL A 85 12.43 -1.55 -4.73
C VAL A 85 11.99 -0.64 -3.57
N ILE A 86 10.99 0.22 -3.84
CA ILE A 86 10.39 1.10 -2.83
C ILE A 86 8.98 0.61 -2.54
N TRP A 87 8.77 0.13 -1.31
CA TRP A 87 7.49 -0.40 -0.84
C TRP A 87 7.36 -0.27 0.68
N ALA A 88 6.17 -0.55 1.20
CA ALA A 88 5.93 -0.63 2.63
C ALA A 88 6.70 -1.82 3.26
N HIS A 89 7.11 -1.66 4.51
CA HIS A 89 7.99 -2.60 5.22
C HIS A 89 7.39 -4.00 5.48
N ASP A 90 6.08 -4.16 5.33
CA ASP A 90 5.34 -5.41 5.59
C ASP A 90 5.80 -6.60 4.73
N ARG A 91 6.41 -6.33 3.55
CA ARG A 91 6.98 -7.36 2.67
C ARG A 91 8.45 -7.65 2.94
N MET A 92 9.09 -6.81 3.72
CA MET A 92 10.55 -6.88 3.93
C MET A 92 10.98 -8.19 4.60
N GLY A 93 10.28 -8.64 5.64
CA GLY A 93 10.58 -9.89 6.33
C GLY A 93 10.51 -11.11 5.41
N GLU A 94 9.47 -11.21 4.58
CA GLU A 94 9.31 -12.27 3.57
C GLU A 94 10.43 -12.26 2.54
N TRP A 95 10.73 -11.08 2.00
CA TRP A 95 11.76 -10.92 0.97
C TRP A 95 13.18 -11.13 1.52
N ALA A 96 13.47 -10.65 2.74
CA ALA A 96 14.74 -10.87 3.42
C ALA A 96 14.94 -12.37 3.75
N GLN A 97 13.92 -13.04 4.29
CA GLN A 97 13.97 -14.48 4.55
C GLN A 97 14.20 -15.31 3.28
N SER A 98 13.62 -14.88 2.16
CA SER A 98 13.78 -15.52 0.86
C SER A 98 15.12 -15.17 0.17
N GLY A 99 15.95 -14.34 0.80
CA GLY A 99 17.24 -13.91 0.25
C GLY A 99 17.15 -12.96 -0.94
N LEU A 100 16.01 -12.28 -1.11
CA LEU A 100 15.77 -11.36 -2.22
C LEU A 100 16.30 -9.94 -1.95
N LEU A 101 16.53 -9.61 -0.68
CA LEU A 101 17.04 -8.31 -0.27
C LEU A 101 18.48 -8.40 0.25
N LYS A 102 19.21 -7.33 0.05
CA LYS A 102 20.56 -7.14 0.59
C LYS A 102 20.45 -6.43 1.95
N PRO A 103 21.13 -6.92 3.01
CA PRO A 103 21.25 -6.15 4.24
C PRO A 103 22.06 -4.88 4.01
N ILE A 104 21.68 -3.80 4.68
CA ILE A 104 22.33 -2.49 4.59
C ILE A 104 22.98 -2.13 5.92
N ALA A 105 24.01 -1.31 5.89
CA ALA A 105 24.74 -0.85 7.07
C ALA A 105 25.06 0.66 6.95
N PRO A 106 24.04 1.53 6.97
CA PRO A 106 24.25 2.97 6.94
C PRO A 106 25.03 3.43 8.17
N SER A 107 25.78 4.52 8.02
CA SER A 107 26.56 5.08 9.13
C SER A 107 25.65 5.57 10.28
N ASP A 108 26.19 5.63 11.50
CA ASP A 108 25.42 6.13 12.66
C ASP A 108 24.93 7.57 12.41
N SER A 109 25.76 8.41 11.80
CA SER A 109 25.39 9.80 11.46
C SER A 109 24.26 9.90 10.44
N PHE A 110 24.18 8.95 9.50
CA PHE A 110 23.05 8.88 8.57
C PHE A 110 21.78 8.41 9.30
N ARG A 111 21.89 7.39 10.15
CA ARG A 111 20.74 6.87 10.93
C ARG A 111 20.14 7.91 11.86
N GLU A 112 20.95 8.75 12.51
CA GLU A 112 20.51 9.80 13.42
C GLU A 112 19.66 10.91 12.74
N ALA A 113 19.68 11.01 11.41
CA ALA A 113 18.83 11.94 10.67
C ALA A 113 17.36 11.47 10.55
N PHE A 114 17.05 10.23 10.94
CA PHE A 114 15.74 9.62 10.81
C PHE A 114 15.20 9.17 12.18
N TYR A 115 13.87 9.09 12.32
CA TYR A 115 13.25 8.60 13.55
C TYR A 115 13.59 7.13 13.81
N ASP A 116 14.01 6.78 15.02
CA ASP A 116 14.44 5.43 15.41
C ASP A 116 13.39 4.34 15.08
N PHE A 117 12.11 4.61 15.38
CA PHE A 117 11.04 3.65 15.13
C PHE A 117 10.89 3.28 13.63
N THR A 118 11.33 4.13 12.73
CA THR A 118 11.30 3.84 11.28
C THR A 118 12.39 2.86 10.88
N TRP A 119 13.53 2.87 11.57
CA TRP A 119 14.58 1.87 11.43
C TRP A 119 14.17 0.53 12.05
N GLU A 120 13.43 0.55 13.19
CA GLU A 120 12.88 -0.67 13.80
C GLU A 120 11.96 -1.40 12.84
N ALA A 121 11.14 -0.68 12.06
CA ALA A 121 10.30 -1.26 11.01
C ALA A 121 11.10 -1.91 9.88
N ALA A 122 12.35 -1.50 9.66
CA ALA A 122 13.24 -2.02 8.62
C ALA A 122 14.16 -3.16 9.10
N LEU A 123 13.98 -3.64 10.35
CA LEU A 123 14.77 -4.74 10.91
C LEU A 123 14.14 -6.10 10.62
N TRP A 124 14.99 -7.06 10.25
CA TRP A 124 14.64 -8.48 10.19
C TRP A 124 15.81 -9.33 10.70
N ASN A 125 15.55 -10.18 11.70
CA ASN A 125 16.57 -11.05 12.33
C ASN A 125 17.85 -10.32 12.79
N GLY A 126 17.72 -9.05 13.18
CA GLY A 126 18.85 -8.23 13.67
C GLY A 126 19.59 -7.44 12.60
N ASP A 127 19.33 -7.68 11.32
CA ASP A 127 19.87 -6.92 10.20
C ASP A 127 18.85 -5.89 9.68
N THR A 128 19.33 -4.77 9.14
CA THR A 128 18.51 -3.73 8.49
C THR A 128 18.44 -4.01 7.00
N TYR A 129 17.23 -3.97 6.42
CA TYR A 129 17.02 -4.28 4.99
C TYR A 129 16.41 -3.13 4.17
N GLY A 130 16.13 -2.00 4.78
CA GLY A 130 15.53 -0.87 4.06
C GLY A 130 15.89 0.48 4.65
N TYR A 131 16.00 1.47 3.79
CA TYR A 131 16.14 2.87 4.11
C TYR A 131 14.75 3.49 4.30
N PRO A 132 14.38 4.01 5.48
CA PRO A 132 13.05 4.55 5.72
C PRO A 132 12.83 5.86 4.95
N ILE A 133 11.65 6.00 4.34
CA ILE A 133 11.24 7.17 3.55
C ILE A 133 10.13 7.94 4.26
N SER A 134 9.02 7.28 4.53
CA SER A 134 7.80 7.90 5.07
C SER A 134 7.02 6.97 5.97
N VAL A 135 6.13 7.57 6.78
CA VAL A 135 5.15 6.85 7.61
C VAL A 135 3.79 7.03 6.96
N GLU A 136 3.17 5.93 6.59
CA GLU A 136 1.87 5.90 5.92
C GLU A 136 0.78 5.36 6.84
N SER A 137 -0.35 6.04 6.84
CA SER A 137 -1.57 5.60 7.52
C SER A 137 -2.80 6.07 6.77
N LEU A 138 -3.85 5.25 6.81
CA LEU A 138 -5.16 5.68 6.34
C LEU A 138 -5.78 6.69 7.31
N GLY A 139 -6.55 7.62 6.76
CA GLY A 139 -7.37 8.58 7.48
C GLY A 139 -8.69 8.80 6.77
N LEU A 140 -9.60 9.52 7.42
CA LEU A 140 -10.85 9.99 6.82
C LEU A 140 -10.56 11.30 6.09
N ILE A 141 -10.47 11.26 4.77
CA ILE A 141 -10.38 12.45 3.93
C ILE A 141 -11.78 12.97 3.69
N TYR A 142 -12.04 14.25 3.97
CA TYR A 142 -13.37 14.85 3.82
C TYR A 142 -13.36 16.09 2.95
N ASN A 143 -14.43 16.26 2.15
CA ASN A 143 -14.65 17.40 1.28
C ASN A 143 -15.35 18.51 2.08
N LYS A 144 -14.64 19.61 2.35
CA LYS A 144 -15.14 20.74 3.16
C LYS A 144 -16.32 21.48 2.51
N ALA A 145 -16.55 21.30 1.20
CA ALA A 145 -17.73 21.85 0.54
C ALA A 145 -19.03 21.05 0.87
N LEU A 146 -18.91 19.80 1.35
CA LEU A 146 -20.03 18.92 1.67
C LEU A 146 -20.17 18.67 3.17
N VAL A 147 -19.09 18.83 3.94
CA VAL A 147 -19.05 18.52 5.37
C VAL A 147 -18.19 19.55 6.09
N ASP A 148 -18.81 20.34 6.98
CA ASP A 148 -18.10 21.32 7.82
C ASP A 148 -17.30 20.64 8.94
N THR A 149 -17.85 19.58 9.51
CA THR A 149 -17.22 18.78 10.59
C THR A 149 -17.23 17.31 10.18
N PRO A 150 -16.06 16.66 10.10
CA PRO A 150 -16.00 15.26 9.69
C PRO A 150 -16.76 14.36 10.68
N PRO A 151 -17.56 13.38 10.19
CA PRO A 151 -18.29 12.44 11.03
C PRO A 151 -17.35 11.61 11.93
N ASP A 152 -17.72 11.45 13.21
CA ASP A 152 -16.92 10.73 14.20
C ASP A 152 -17.23 9.22 14.24
N SER A 153 -18.34 8.80 13.63
CA SER A 153 -18.77 7.40 13.60
C SER A 153 -19.37 6.99 12.25
N PHE A 154 -19.39 5.69 11.97
CA PHE A 154 -20.09 5.15 10.79
C PHE A 154 -21.61 5.35 10.90
N ALA A 155 -22.17 5.43 12.11
CA ALA A 155 -23.59 5.78 12.29
C ALA A 155 -23.88 7.20 11.77
N GLU A 156 -23.05 8.19 12.11
CA GLU A 156 -23.18 9.56 11.58
C GLU A 156 -22.99 9.59 10.04
N LEU A 157 -22.13 8.75 9.47
CA LEU A 157 -21.97 8.62 8.03
C LEU A 157 -23.24 8.07 7.35
N MET A 158 -23.93 7.12 7.98
CA MET A 158 -25.21 6.60 7.47
C MET A 158 -26.31 7.68 7.50
N GLU A 159 -26.36 8.49 8.55
CA GLU A 159 -27.27 9.63 8.65
C GLU A 159 -26.94 10.70 7.59
N LEU A 160 -25.66 10.99 7.38
CA LEU A 160 -25.18 11.91 6.35
C LEU A 160 -25.54 11.43 4.94
N ASP A 161 -25.41 10.12 4.66
CA ASP A 161 -25.79 9.55 3.36
C ASP A 161 -27.26 9.77 3.05
N ALA A 162 -28.13 9.61 4.04
CA ALA A 162 -29.57 9.87 3.88
C ALA A 162 -29.85 11.30 3.46
N THR A 163 -29.05 12.29 3.88
CA THR A 163 -29.20 13.70 3.50
C THR A 163 -28.61 13.99 2.11
N LEU A 164 -27.54 13.30 1.71
CA LEU A 164 -26.84 13.51 0.45
C LEU A 164 -27.41 12.70 -0.74
N ALA A 165 -28.04 11.56 -0.44
CA ALA A 165 -28.58 10.66 -1.47
C ALA A 165 -29.61 11.30 -2.42
N PRO A 166 -30.52 12.23 -1.99
CA PRO A 166 -31.41 12.94 -2.91
C PRO A 166 -30.70 13.77 -3.97
N GLU A 167 -29.43 14.19 -3.72
CA GLU A 167 -28.59 14.92 -4.66
C GLU A 167 -27.70 13.99 -5.50
N GLY A 168 -27.83 12.68 -5.37
CA GLY A 168 -26.99 11.68 -6.05
C GLY A 168 -25.56 11.57 -5.49
N LYS A 169 -25.32 12.17 -4.32
CA LYS A 169 -24.03 12.14 -3.63
C LYS A 169 -23.97 11.01 -2.60
N LYS A 170 -22.76 10.70 -2.13
CA LYS A 170 -22.47 9.68 -1.12
C LYS A 170 -21.79 10.26 0.10
N ALA A 171 -22.08 9.71 1.29
CA ALA A 171 -21.38 10.11 2.50
C ALA A 171 -19.96 9.57 2.52
N ILE A 172 -19.76 8.31 2.12
CA ILE A 172 -18.44 7.65 2.18
C ILE A 172 -18.23 6.68 1.03
N LEU A 173 -17.00 6.66 0.49
CA LEU A 173 -16.49 5.59 -0.34
C LEU A 173 -15.11 5.14 0.16
N PHE A 174 -14.82 3.86 0.03
CA PHE A 174 -13.48 3.29 0.20
C PHE A 174 -13.39 1.92 -0.49
N ASP A 175 -12.20 1.50 -0.84
CA ASP A 175 -11.95 0.18 -1.46
C ASP A 175 -12.00 -0.90 -0.37
N TYR A 176 -13.20 -1.32 -0.01
CA TYR A 176 -13.41 -2.28 1.07
C TYR A 176 -12.90 -3.70 0.74
N SER A 177 -12.68 -4.01 -0.53
CA SER A 177 -12.21 -5.31 -0.98
C SER A 177 -10.70 -5.46 -0.88
N GLU A 178 -9.97 -4.36 -0.92
CA GLU A 178 -8.54 -4.33 -0.64
C GLU A 178 -8.31 -4.40 0.88
N PRO A 179 -7.60 -5.42 1.39
CA PRO A 179 -7.47 -5.65 2.83
C PRO A 179 -6.89 -4.46 3.60
N TYR A 180 -5.98 -3.71 3.02
CA TYR A 180 -5.40 -2.54 3.68
C TYR A 180 -6.46 -1.52 4.11
N TYR A 181 -7.48 -1.31 3.29
CA TYR A 181 -8.60 -0.40 3.59
C TYR A 181 -9.69 -1.08 4.43
N GLY A 182 -10.16 -2.26 3.96
CA GLY A 182 -11.25 -2.98 4.61
C GLY A 182 -10.94 -3.41 6.03
N TRP A 183 -9.67 -3.72 6.31
CA TRP A 183 -9.19 -4.13 7.64
C TRP A 183 -9.43 -3.08 8.72
N THR A 184 -9.48 -1.79 8.39
CA THR A 184 -9.70 -0.71 9.36
C THR A 184 -10.95 -0.92 10.21
N LEU A 185 -12.02 -1.44 9.62
CA LEU A 185 -13.27 -1.76 10.31
C LEU A 185 -13.12 -2.99 11.20
N LEU A 186 -12.47 -4.04 10.69
CA LEU A 186 -12.30 -5.31 11.37
C LEU A 186 -11.37 -5.19 12.59
N ALA A 187 -10.40 -4.28 12.52
CA ALA A 187 -9.46 -4.04 13.61
C ALA A 187 -10.03 -3.20 14.76
N ALA A 188 -11.11 -2.43 14.52
CA ALA A 188 -11.69 -1.50 15.49
C ALA A 188 -11.93 -2.15 16.86
N ASN A 189 -12.63 -3.26 16.86
CA ASN A 189 -13.05 -3.98 18.08
C ASN A 189 -12.11 -5.14 18.46
N GLY A 190 -10.84 -5.05 18.04
CA GLY A 190 -9.79 -5.98 18.47
C GLY A 190 -9.53 -7.15 17.52
N GLY A 191 -9.84 -7.01 16.22
CA GLY A 191 -9.28 -7.87 15.17
C GLY A 191 -7.78 -7.66 15.04
N TYR A 192 -7.01 -8.72 14.76
CA TYR A 192 -5.57 -8.63 14.50
C TYR A 192 -5.15 -9.74 13.51
N PRO A 193 -4.13 -9.48 12.66
CA PRO A 193 -3.59 -10.53 11.78
C PRO A 193 -2.94 -11.66 12.57
N PHE A 194 -1.95 -11.29 13.38
CA PHE A 194 -1.18 -12.14 14.28
C PHE A 194 -1.06 -11.47 15.64
N LYS A 195 -1.06 -12.25 16.71
CA LYS A 195 -0.99 -11.73 18.08
C LYS A 195 0.36 -11.09 18.35
N GLN A 196 0.37 -9.78 18.61
CA GLN A 196 1.57 -9.10 19.06
C GLN A 196 1.93 -9.54 20.48
N THR A 197 3.22 -9.81 20.72
CA THR A 197 3.83 -10.19 22.01
C THR A 197 5.03 -9.30 22.30
N ASP A 198 5.59 -9.38 23.48
CA ASP A 198 6.80 -8.63 23.87
C ASP A 198 8.03 -9.01 23.01
N SER A 199 8.02 -10.19 22.37
CA SER A 199 9.12 -10.70 21.55
C SER A 199 8.84 -10.72 20.05
N GLY A 200 7.78 -10.04 19.59
CA GLY A 200 7.36 -10.02 18.18
C GLY A 200 5.92 -10.49 18.00
N TYR A 201 5.68 -11.42 17.09
CA TYR A 201 4.34 -11.92 16.75
C TYR A 201 4.22 -13.43 16.97
N ASP A 202 3.13 -13.86 17.60
CA ASP A 202 2.72 -15.26 17.63
C ASP A 202 1.88 -15.56 16.38
N VAL A 203 2.51 -16.17 15.39
CA VAL A 203 1.88 -16.50 14.10
C VAL A 203 0.85 -17.63 14.21
N SER A 204 0.80 -18.34 15.35
CA SER A 204 -0.22 -19.37 15.62
C SER A 204 -1.53 -18.78 16.17
N ASP A 205 -1.48 -17.60 16.77
CA ASP A 205 -2.64 -16.86 17.29
C ASP A 205 -3.12 -15.83 16.25
N ILE A 206 -4.11 -16.25 15.47
CA ILE A 206 -4.71 -15.49 14.36
C ILE A 206 -6.06 -14.97 14.82
N GLY A 207 -6.23 -13.64 14.77
CA GLY A 207 -7.43 -12.94 15.23
C GLY A 207 -8.29 -12.34 14.11
N VAL A 208 -8.14 -12.79 12.86
CA VAL A 208 -8.93 -12.26 11.73
C VAL A 208 -10.41 -12.65 11.76
N ASN A 209 -10.76 -13.69 12.53
CA ASN A 209 -12.13 -14.18 12.70
C ASN A 209 -12.63 -14.13 14.15
N ASN A 210 -11.99 -13.33 15.01
CA ASN A 210 -12.48 -13.14 16.36
C ASN A 210 -13.76 -12.29 16.38
N ALA A 211 -14.40 -12.19 17.55
CA ALA A 211 -15.69 -11.48 17.69
C ALA A 211 -15.59 -9.99 17.28
N GLY A 212 -14.45 -9.34 17.52
CA GLY A 212 -14.25 -7.94 17.13
C GLY A 212 -14.11 -7.76 15.63
N ALA A 213 -13.35 -8.63 14.95
CA ALA A 213 -13.25 -8.62 13.49
C ALA A 213 -14.61 -8.91 12.83
N LEU A 214 -15.40 -9.83 13.41
CA LEU A 214 -16.75 -10.12 12.95
C LEU A 214 -17.66 -8.88 13.01
N GLN A 215 -17.64 -8.11 14.10
CA GLN A 215 -18.41 -6.87 14.21
C GLN A 215 -18.08 -5.86 13.09
N GLY A 216 -16.79 -5.69 12.78
CA GLY A 216 -16.37 -4.82 11.68
C GLY A 216 -16.85 -5.31 10.31
N ALA A 217 -16.80 -6.63 10.08
CA ALA A 217 -17.30 -7.23 8.85
C ALA A 217 -18.83 -7.20 8.73
N GLU A 218 -19.56 -7.29 9.83
CA GLU A 218 -21.03 -7.09 9.87
C GLU A 218 -21.41 -5.65 9.56
N LEU A 219 -20.69 -4.65 10.09
CA LEU A 219 -20.87 -3.25 9.70
C LEU A 219 -20.61 -3.04 8.20
N LEU A 220 -19.58 -3.67 7.63
CA LEU A 220 -19.34 -3.59 6.19
C LEU A 220 -20.56 -4.08 5.39
N VAL A 221 -21.17 -5.19 5.79
CA VAL A 221 -22.41 -5.71 5.17
C VAL A 221 -23.55 -4.70 5.31
N GLU A 222 -23.74 -4.13 6.50
CA GLU A 222 -24.78 -3.12 6.76
C GLU A 222 -24.61 -1.89 5.85
N LEU A 223 -23.40 -1.36 5.72
CA LEU A 223 -23.10 -0.22 4.83
C LEU A 223 -23.41 -0.54 3.36
N ILE A 224 -23.13 -1.77 2.94
CA ILE A 224 -23.40 -2.20 1.56
C ILE A 224 -24.91 -2.44 1.33
N GLU A 225 -25.59 -3.11 2.25
CA GLU A 225 -27.01 -3.45 2.10
C GLU A 225 -27.91 -2.21 2.23
N SER A 226 -27.56 -1.26 3.08
CA SER A 226 -28.22 0.05 3.16
C SER A 226 -27.96 0.95 1.95
N GLY A 227 -26.98 0.59 1.09
CA GLY A 227 -26.60 1.37 -0.08
C GLY A 227 -25.72 2.59 0.23
N VAL A 228 -25.28 2.79 1.46
CA VAL A 228 -24.31 3.84 1.85
C VAL A 228 -23.00 3.62 1.11
N LEU A 229 -22.51 2.38 1.11
CA LEU A 229 -21.32 1.96 0.36
C LEU A 229 -21.74 1.09 -0.84
N PRO A 230 -21.68 1.58 -2.08
CA PRO A 230 -22.08 0.81 -3.25
C PRO A 230 -21.26 -0.48 -3.43
N ARG A 231 -21.92 -1.54 -3.89
CA ARG A 231 -21.22 -2.80 -4.22
C ARG A 231 -20.20 -2.57 -5.32
N GLY A 232 -19.02 -3.18 -5.15
CA GLY A 232 -17.94 -3.08 -6.14
C GLY A 232 -17.22 -1.73 -6.14
N THR A 233 -17.32 -0.98 -5.03
CA THR A 233 -16.49 0.22 -4.83
C THR A 233 -15.03 -0.23 -4.73
N ASP A 234 -14.23 0.21 -5.70
CA ASP A 234 -12.79 0.07 -5.75
C ASP A 234 -12.10 1.43 -5.60
N TYR A 235 -10.76 1.44 -5.57
CA TYR A 235 -9.98 2.66 -5.45
C TYR A 235 -10.28 3.67 -6.58
N ASN A 236 -10.37 3.21 -7.84
CA ASN A 236 -10.59 4.08 -8.99
C ASN A 236 -11.94 4.76 -8.95
N LEU A 237 -13.00 4.03 -8.57
CA LEU A 237 -14.35 4.58 -8.40
C LEU A 237 -14.38 5.60 -7.26
N MET A 238 -13.78 5.27 -6.13
CA MET A 238 -13.66 6.14 -4.97
C MET A 238 -12.95 7.45 -5.32
N ASP A 239 -11.72 7.37 -5.87
CA ASP A 239 -10.90 8.52 -6.22
C ASP A 239 -11.60 9.39 -7.26
N THR A 240 -12.13 8.80 -8.34
CA THR A 240 -12.84 9.53 -9.39
C THR A 240 -14.06 10.30 -8.87
N ARG A 241 -14.90 9.67 -8.06
CA ARG A 241 -16.12 10.29 -7.55
C ARG A 241 -15.83 11.37 -6.50
N PHE A 242 -14.83 11.13 -5.65
CA PHE A 242 -14.42 12.13 -4.66
C PHE A 242 -13.86 13.38 -5.36
N ASN A 243 -12.99 13.21 -6.34
CA ASN A 243 -12.41 14.32 -7.12
C ASN A 243 -13.43 15.10 -7.96
N ARG A 244 -14.62 14.54 -8.19
CA ARG A 244 -15.78 15.25 -8.80
C ARG A 244 -16.68 15.97 -7.79
N GLY A 245 -16.38 15.87 -6.50
CA GLY A 245 -17.23 16.46 -5.45
C GLY A 245 -18.54 15.71 -5.24
N GLU A 246 -18.63 14.46 -5.64
CA GLU A 246 -19.82 13.61 -5.52
C GLU A 246 -19.84 12.80 -4.19
N VAL A 247 -18.77 12.87 -3.41
CA VAL A 247 -18.60 12.09 -2.16
C VAL A 247 -18.12 13.01 -1.05
N ALA A 248 -18.74 12.90 0.11
CA ALA A 248 -18.42 13.72 1.26
C ALA A 248 -17.12 13.29 1.96
N THR A 249 -16.90 11.96 2.09
CA THR A 249 -15.70 11.42 2.73
C THR A 249 -15.18 10.18 2.00
N MET A 250 -13.86 9.96 2.09
CA MET A 250 -13.24 8.70 1.66
C MET A 250 -12.19 8.26 2.67
N ILE A 251 -11.98 6.94 2.77
CA ILE A 251 -10.84 6.39 3.52
C ILE A 251 -9.69 6.22 2.54
N SER A 252 -8.62 7.00 2.73
CA SER A 252 -7.41 6.90 1.90
C SER A 252 -6.20 7.47 2.65
N GLY A 253 -5.04 7.41 2.01
CA GLY A 253 -3.77 7.93 2.54
C GLY A 253 -3.23 9.11 1.74
N PRO A 254 -2.00 9.58 2.08
CA PRO A 254 -1.38 10.75 1.44
C PRO A 254 -1.22 10.64 -0.08
N TRP A 255 -1.10 9.44 -0.63
CA TRP A 255 -1.01 9.21 -2.08
C TRP A 255 -2.24 9.72 -2.87
N ALA A 256 -3.38 9.96 -2.21
CA ALA A 256 -4.55 10.55 -2.86
C ALA A 256 -4.45 12.09 -2.99
N TRP A 257 -3.64 12.75 -2.16
CA TRP A 257 -3.61 14.22 -2.06
C TRP A 257 -3.25 14.92 -3.38
N PRO A 258 -2.26 14.47 -4.18
CA PRO A 258 -1.95 15.13 -5.44
C PRO A 258 -3.13 15.18 -6.42
N ASN A 259 -3.99 14.15 -6.45
CA ASN A 259 -5.21 14.16 -7.26
C ASN A 259 -6.23 15.19 -6.75
N LEU A 260 -6.38 15.29 -5.43
CA LEU A 260 -7.29 16.25 -4.79
C LEU A 260 -6.86 17.69 -5.07
N GLU A 261 -5.59 17.99 -4.98
CA GLU A 261 -5.04 19.31 -5.29
C GLU A 261 -5.24 19.66 -6.77
N ARG A 262 -4.97 18.73 -7.68
CA ARG A 262 -5.21 18.92 -9.11
C ARG A 262 -6.69 19.13 -9.45
N SER A 263 -7.60 18.49 -8.73
CA SER A 263 -9.04 18.64 -8.92
C SER A 263 -9.61 19.92 -8.29
N GLY A 264 -8.84 20.58 -7.42
CA GLY A 264 -9.25 21.80 -6.72
C GLY A 264 -10.23 21.55 -5.58
N ILE A 265 -10.34 20.33 -5.08
CA ILE A 265 -11.16 19.99 -3.91
C ILE A 265 -10.51 20.56 -2.65
N ASP A 266 -11.24 21.39 -1.90
CA ASP A 266 -10.84 21.79 -0.54
C ASP A 266 -11.16 20.64 0.42
N TYR A 267 -10.13 19.95 0.87
CA TYR A 267 -10.24 18.76 1.72
C TYR A 267 -9.53 18.95 3.06
N GLY A 268 -9.86 18.08 3.98
CA GLY A 268 -9.13 17.88 5.22
C GLY A 268 -8.98 16.41 5.53
N VAL A 269 -8.08 16.06 6.44
CA VAL A 269 -7.88 14.71 6.96
C VAL A 269 -8.28 14.69 8.43
N ALA A 270 -9.04 13.66 8.82
CA ALA A 270 -9.50 13.44 10.19
C ALA A 270 -9.15 12.00 10.63
N LEU A 271 -9.40 11.72 11.91
CA LEU A 271 -9.37 10.35 12.43
C LEU A 271 -10.43 9.50 11.72
N LEU A 272 -10.12 8.22 11.51
CA LEU A 272 -11.10 7.24 11.01
C LEU A 272 -12.33 7.18 11.94
N PRO A 273 -13.54 6.95 11.39
CA PRO A 273 -14.78 6.91 12.20
C PRO A 273 -14.80 5.72 13.16
N LYS A 274 -15.65 5.81 14.18
CA LYS A 274 -15.90 4.71 15.12
C LYS A 274 -16.80 3.63 14.51
N VAL A 275 -16.50 2.39 14.88
CA VAL A 275 -17.28 1.17 14.66
C VAL A 275 -17.95 0.82 16.01
N GLY A 276 -19.17 1.21 16.21
CA GLY A 276 -19.77 1.24 17.56
C GLY A 276 -19.08 2.29 18.44
N ASP A 277 -18.56 1.89 19.58
CA ASP A 277 -17.85 2.77 20.53
C ASP A 277 -16.35 2.89 20.26
N GLU A 278 -15.78 1.97 19.46
CA GLU A 278 -14.34 1.88 19.22
C GLU A 278 -13.94 2.52 17.90
N ARG A 279 -12.78 3.20 17.89
CA ARG A 279 -12.23 3.84 16.68
C ARG A 279 -11.79 2.78 15.67
N ALA A 280 -12.13 2.97 14.39
CA ALA A 280 -11.54 2.19 13.32
C ALA A 280 -10.01 2.34 13.34
N ARG A 281 -9.30 1.21 13.21
CA ARG A 281 -7.85 1.16 13.40
C ARG A 281 -7.14 0.84 12.09
N PRO A 282 -6.43 1.81 11.51
CA PRO A 282 -5.64 1.54 10.32
C PRO A 282 -4.41 0.70 10.66
N MET A 283 -3.93 -0.05 9.72
CA MET A 283 -2.54 -0.46 9.74
C MET A 283 -1.68 0.73 9.29
N PHE A 284 -0.60 1.02 10.00
CA PHE A 284 0.39 1.97 9.53
C PHE A 284 1.66 1.26 9.09
N GLY A 285 2.32 1.81 8.10
CA GLY A 285 3.54 1.27 7.54
C GLY A 285 4.64 2.31 7.42
N VAL A 286 5.86 1.82 7.29
CA VAL A 286 7.01 2.63 6.89
C VAL A 286 7.33 2.27 5.44
N THR A 287 7.19 3.22 4.54
CA THR A 287 7.70 3.05 3.17
C THR A 287 9.22 3.10 3.22
N ALA A 288 9.87 2.13 2.64
CA ALA A 288 11.32 1.99 2.63
C ALA A 288 11.86 1.68 1.24
N ALA A 289 13.08 2.16 0.96
CA ALA A 289 13.85 1.74 -0.19
C ALA A 289 14.72 0.53 0.18
N MET A 290 14.56 -0.57 -0.55
CA MET A 290 15.24 -1.84 -0.32
C MET A 290 16.09 -2.19 -1.53
N ILE A 291 17.29 -2.74 -1.29
CA ILE A 291 18.22 -3.11 -2.35
C ILE A 291 18.06 -4.59 -2.68
N ASN A 292 17.86 -4.90 -3.96
CA ASN A 292 17.80 -6.27 -4.47
C ASN A 292 19.13 -6.99 -4.24
N SER A 293 19.09 -8.19 -3.67
CA SER A 293 20.31 -8.97 -3.37
C SER A 293 21.10 -9.35 -4.62
N ALA A 294 20.45 -9.45 -5.77
CA ALA A 294 21.06 -9.88 -7.03
C ALA A 294 21.71 -8.71 -7.82
N THR A 295 21.49 -7.45 -7.40
CA THR A 295 22.07 -6.31 -8.12
C THR A 295 23.59 -6.29 -8.07
N PRO A 296 24.27 -6.05 -9.21
CA PRO A 296 25.70 -5.77 -9.24
C PRO A 296 26.02 -4.31 -8.87
N ASN A 297 25.00 -3.44 -8.83
CA ASN A 297 25.10 -1.98 -8.68
C ASN A 297 24.87 -1.51 -7.23
N ASP A 298 25.12 -2.36 -6.23
CA ASP A 298 24.82 -2.05 -4.84
C ASP A 298 25.50 -0.78 -4.31
N PHE A 299 26.73 -0.52 -4.71
CA PHE A 299 27.43 0.71 -4.36
C PHE A 299 26.72 1.96 -4.93
N LEU A 300 26.31 1.90 -6.20
CA LEU A 300 25.57 3.00 -6.84
C LEU A 300 24.17 3.19 -6.20
N ALA A 301 23.52 2.08 -5.82
CA ALA A 301 22.24 2.14 -5.12
C ALA A 301 22.37 2.85 -3.76
N VAL A 302 23.41 2.52 -2.98
CA VAL A 302 23.68 3.20 -1.71
C VAL A 302 24.01 4.67 -1.93
N GLU A 303 24.87 4.99 -2.91
CA GLU A 303 25.22 6.38 -3.24
C GLU A 303 23.99 7.22 -3.61
N PHE A 304 23.12 6.68 -4.49
CA PHE A 304 21.87 7.34 -4.87
C PHE A 304 20.94 7.53 -3.67
N LEU A 305 20.78 6.49 -2.84
CA LEU A 305 19.87 6.55 -1.70
C LEU A 305 20.37 7.49 -0.60
N GLU A 306 21.63 7.38 -0.17
CA GLU A 306 22.13 8.13 0.99
C GLU A 306 22.47 9.59 0.67
N ASN A 307 23.04 9.87 -0.51
CA ASN A 307 23.54 11.19 -0.84
C ASN A 307 22.60 12.04 -1.69
N TYR A 308 21.62 11.40 -2.36
CA TYR A 308 20.66 12.11 -3.22
C TYR A 308 19.23 11.97 -2.70
N LEU A 309 18.60 10.78 -2.80
CA LEU A 309 17.17 10.62 -2.53
C LEU A 309 16.78 10.94 -1.09
N LEU A 310 17.56 10.46 -0.11
CA LEU A 310 17.27 10.55 1.31
C LEU A 310 18.04 11.68 2.02
N SER A 311 18.79 12.49 1.29
CA SER A 311 19.26 13.78 1.79
C SER A 311 18.06 14.68 2.09
N GLU A 312 18.24 15.69 2.94
CA GLU A 312 17.15 16.62 3.28
C GLU A 312 16.58 17.33 2.04
N GLU A 313 17.44 17.72 1.08
CA GLU A 313 17.05 18.32 -0.20
C GLU A 313 16.38 17.31 -1.13
N GLY A 314 16.93 16.10 -1.24
CA GLY A 314 16.35 15.00 -2.00
C GLY A 314 14.97 14.64 -1.51
N MET A 315 14.76 14.55 -0.20
CA MET A 315 13.45 14.30 0.40
C MET A 315 12.44 15.41 0.11
N ARG A 316 12.86 16.69 0.11
CA ARG A 316 11.96 17.80 -0.31
C ARG A 316 11.59 17.69 -1.78
N THR A 317 12.55 17.35 -2.64
CA THR A 317 12.31 17.18 -4.07
C THR A 317 11.39 15.98 -4.30
N PHE A 318 11.66 14.84 -3.66
CA PHE A 318 10.84 13.64 -3.76
C PHE A 318 9.40 13.88 -3.30
N ASN A 319 9.20 14.60 -2.21
CA ASN A 319 7.87 14.93 -1.68
C ASN A 319 7.29 16.24 -2.24
N SER A 320 7.71 16.68 -3.40
CA SER A 320 7.28 17.98 -3.98
C SER A 320 5.78 18.07 -4.23
N ASP A 321 5.11 16.93 -4.42
CA ASP A 321 3.65 16.83 -4.58
C ASP A 321 2.90 16.49 -3.27
N GLY A 322 3.60 16.36 -2.14
CA GLY A 322 3.03 16.05 -0.83
C GLY A 322 2.57 14.61 -0.65
N SER A 323 2.78 13.73 -1.63
CA SER A 323 2.25 12.36 -1.63
C SER A 323 2.86 11.42 -0.59
N LEU A 324 4.03 11.75 -0.03
CA LEU A 324 4.65 10.96 1.02
C LEU A 324 3.97 11.16 2.39
N GLY A 325 3.25 12.26 2.59
CA GLY A 325 2.62 12.58 3.87
C GLY A 325 3.66 12.85 4.97
N ALA A 326 3.67 12.02 6.02
CA ALA A 326 4.67 12.12 7.08
C ALA A 326 5.97 11.43 6.64
N VAL A 327 7.10 12.15 6.73
CA VAL A 327 8.40 11.64 6.29
C VAL A 327 9.23 11.11 7.45
N ALA A 328 10.12 10.17 7.18
CA ALA A 328 10.99 9.56 8.19
C ALA A 328 12.16 10.48 8.59
N HIS A 329 12.58 11.41 7.73
CA HIS A 329 13.68 12.34 7.97
C HIS A 329 13.30 13.44 8.97
N ILE A 330 13.96 13.52 10.13
CA ILE A 330 13.59 14.35 11.29
C ILE A 330 13.49 15.84 10.94
N ASN A 331 14.53 16.40 10.31
CA ASN A 331 14.54 17.83 9.99
C ASN A 331 13.46 18.21 9.00
N TYR A 332 13.30 17.43 7.93
CA TYR A 332 12.27 17.70 6.93
C TYR A 332 10.86 17.51 7.50
N GLN A 333 10.65 16.50 8.34
CA GLN A 333 9.36 16.31 9.03
C GLN A 333 9.03 17.51 9.94
N ALA A 334 10.02 18.14 10.58
CA ALA A 334 9.79 19.32 11.37
C ALA A 334 9.27 20.51 10.55
N GLU A 335 9.66 20.66 9.30
CA GLU A 335 9.12 21.68 8.38
C GLU A 335 7.64 21.40 8.05
N LEU A 336 7.26 20.11 7.93
CA LEU A 336 5.90 19.67 7.63
C LEU A 336 4.96 19.67 8.85
N ALA A 337 5.49 19.90 10.07
CA ALA A 337 4.74 19.73 11.32
C ALA A 337 3.47 20.61 11.44
N ASN A 338 3.42 21.74 10.72
CA ASN A 338 2.25 22.64 10.73
C ASN A 338 1.16 22.25 9.72
N ASN A 339 1.38 21.22 8.88
CA ASN A 339 0.38 20.74 7.95
C ASN A 339 -0.67 19.91 8.72
N PRO A 340 -1.95 20.37 8.78
CA PRO A 340 -2.98 19.67 9.55
C PRO A 340 -3.31 18.28 9.03
N ASN A 341 -3.14 18.02 7.72
CA ASN A 341 -3.39 16.73 7.11
C ASN A 341 -2.32 15.71 7.51
N ILE A 342 -1.04 16.14 7.55
CA ILE A 342 0.07 15.30 8.03
C ILE A 342 -0.09 15.01 9.52
N ALA A 343 -0.45 16.02 10.32
CA ALA A 343 -0.71 15.83 11.76
C ALA A 343 -1.86 14.83 12.00
N ALA A 344 -2.92 14.87 11.18
CA ALA A 344 -4.02 13.93 11.26
C ALA A 344 -3.61 12.51 10.82
N THR A 345 -2.75 12.37 9.81
CA THR A 345 -2.19 11.08 9.39
C THR A 345 -1.38 10.43 10.51
N LEU A 346 -0.51 11.19 11.17
CA LEU A 346 0.24 10.70 12.34
C LEU A 346 -0.66 10.28 13.49
N LYS A 347 -1.73 11.04 13.77
CA LYS A 347 -2.72 10.64 14.80
C LYS A 347 -3.46 9.36 14.45
N ASN A 348 -3.76 9.11 13.18
CA ASN A 348 -4.31 7.83 12.74
C ASN A 348 -3.31 6.68 12.94
N ALA A 349 -2.02 6.91 12.67
CA ALA A 349 -0.98 5.94 12.95
C ALA A 349 -0.84 5.63 14.46
N GLU A 350 -0.91 6.65 15.33
CA GLU A 350 -0.85 6.49 16.80
C GLU A 350 -1.98 5.60 17.36
N VAL A 351 -3.20 5.71 16.82
CA VAL A 351 -4.34 4.87 17.23
C VAL A 351 -4.42 3.57 16.46
N GLY A 352 -3.63 3.45 15.40
CA GLY A 352 -3.56 2.30 14.52
C GLY A 352 -2.82 1.11 15.09
N MET A 353 -2.35 0.27 14.22
CA MET A 353 -1.44 -0.84 14.52
C MET A 353 -0.30 -0.88 13.49
N PRO A 354 0.93 -1.20 13.89
CA PRO A 354 1.98 -1.41 12.91
C PRO A 354 1.65 -2.62 12.03
N MET A 355 1.94 -2.54 10.74
CA MET A 355 1.94 -3.73 9.90
C MET A 355 3.03 -4.68 10.39
N PRO A 356 2.71 -5.97 10.62
CA PRO A 356 3.73 -6.93 10.99
C PRO A 356 4.80 -7.09 9.89
N ASN A 357 6.07 -6.91 10.23
CA ASN A 357 7.19 -7.21 9.33
C ASN A 357 7.63 -8.67 9.54
N ILE A 358 6.78 -9.60 9.13
CA ILE A 358 7.02 -11.04 9.22
C ILE A 358 6.64 -11.73 7.91
N PRO A 359 7.28 -12.86 7.55
CA PRO A 359 7.00 -13.58 6.31
C PRO A 359 5.54 -13.98 6.14
N GLU A 360 4.87 -14.29 7.23
CA GLU A 360 3.47 -14.73 7.25
C GLU A 360 2.49 -13.61 6.88
N MET A 361 2.92 -12.35 6.81
CA MET A 361 2.07 -11.23 6.42
C MET A 361 1.57 -11.39 4.97
N GLY A 362 2.36 -12.01 4.09
CA GLY A 362 1.92 -12.38 2.74
C GLY A 362 0.69 -13.28 2.75
N ALA A 363 0.62 -14.24 3.69
CA ALA A 363 -0.55 -15.12 3.84
C ALA A 363 -1.78 -14.36 4.34
N PHE A 364 -1.62 -13.33 5.18
CA PHE A 364 -2.72 -12.46 5.60
C PHE A 364 -3.35 -11.74 4.39
N TRP A 365 -2.55 -11.06 3.58
CA TRP A 365 -3.05 -10.36 2.39
C TRP A 365 -3.76 -11.30 1.43
N ALA A 366 -3.15 -12.42 1.09
CA ALA A 366 -3.69 -13.43 0.18
C ALA A 366 -4.98 -14.10 0.70
N ALA A 367 -5.18 -14.15 2.03
CA ALA A 367 -6.37 -14.74 2.63
C ALA A 367 -7.51 -13.72 2.78
N MET A 368 -7.20 -12.46 3.12
CA MET A 368 -8.21 -11.44 3.44
C MET A 368 -8.86 -10.84 2.20
N GLU A 369 -8.12 -10.64 1.11
CA GLU A 369 -8.69 -10.07 -0.12
C GLU A 369 -9.91 -10.87 -0.62
N PRO A 370 -9.81 -12.19 -0.89
CA PRO A 370 -10.99 -12.95 -1.31
C PRO A 370 -12.07 -13.06 -0.22
N ALA A 371 -11.72 -12.95 1.06
CA ALA A 371 -12.72 -12.93 2.13
C ALA A 371 -13.57 -11.66 2.08
N LEU A 372 -12.94 -10.49 1.98
CA LEU A 372 -13.64 -9.20 1.85
C LEU A 372 -14.44 -9.10 0.55
N GLN A 373 -13.91 -9.60 -0.58
CA GLN A 373 -14.64 -9.70 -1.84
C GLN A 373 -15.89 -10.59 -1.72
N ASN A 374 -15.81 -11.72 -1.03
CA ASN A 374 -16.95 -12.61 -0.82
C ASN A 374 -18.00 -11.99 0.12
N ILE A 375 -17.58 -11.30 1.19
CA ILE A 375 -18.45 -10.54 2.08
C ILE A 375 -19.16 -9.44 1.28
N GLY A 376 -18.41 -8.60 0.59
CA GLY A 376 -18.95 -7.45 -0.15
C GLY A 376 -19.90 -7.85 -1.30
N SER A 377 -19.64 -8.98 -1.96
CA SER A 377 -20.53 -9.52 -2.99
C SER A 377 -21.74 -10.31 -2.43
N GLY A 378 -21.77 -10.61 -1.13
CA GLY A 378 -22.79 -11.45 -0.50
C GLY A 378 -22.71 -12.94 -0.84
N ARG A 379 -21.55 -13.43 -1.33
CA ARG A 379 -21.31 -14.86 -1.63
C ARG A 379 -21.12 -15.69 -0.37
N GLN A 380 -20.58 -15.09 0.68
CA GLN A 380 -20.40 -15.71 1.99
C GLN A 380 -20.85 -14.75 3.08
N SER A 381 -21.34 -15.30 4.18
CA SER A 381 -21.54 -14.50 5.40
C SER A 381 -20.17 -14.03 5.95
N PRO A 382 -20.15 -12.94 6.75
CA PRO A 382 -18.93 -12.49 7.40
C PRO A 382 -18.19 -13.60 8.14
N GLN A 383 -18.91 -14.39 8.95
CA GLN A 383 -18.33 -15.49 9.72
C GLN A 383 -17.69 -16.55 8.82
N GLU A 384 -18.39 -17.00 7.77
CA GLU A 384 -17.87 -18.04 6.85
C GLU A 384 -16.63 -17.57 6.11
N ALA A 385 -16.60 -16.32 5.66
CA ALA A 385 -15.48 -15.73 4.93
C ALA A 385 -14.24 -15.57 5.83
N LEU A 386 -14.42 -15.01 7.03
CA LEU A 386 -13.34 -14.82 7.99
C LEU A 386 -12.78 -16.14 8.52
N ASP A 387 -13.63 -17.15 8.77
CA ASP A 387 -13.18 -18.50 9.14
C ASP A 387 -12.40 -19.16 8.00
N ALA A 388 -12.78 -18.92 6.75
CA ALA A 388 -12.02 -19.42 5.61
C ALA A 388 -10.66 -18.71 5.48
N ALA A 389 -10.59 -17.40 5.72
CA ALA A 389 -9.34 -16.65 5.75
C ALA A 389 -8.41 -17.16 6.86
N ALA A 390 -8.90 -17.31 8.09
CA ALA A 390 -8.12 -17.83 9.20
C ALA A 390 -7.57 -19.25 8.95
N ARG A 391 -8.33 -20.11 8.23
CA ARG A 391 -7.82 -21.43 7.82
C ARG A 391 -6.72 -21.35 6.77
N ARG A 392 -6.80 -20.42 5.82
CA ARG A 392 -5.76 -20.23 4.79
C ARG A 392 -4.46 -19.71 5.39
N MET A 393 -4.54 -18.77 6.34
CA MET A 393 -3.36 -18.23 7.03
C MET A 393 -2.59 -19.28 7.86
N ARG A 394 -3.21 -20.42 8.20
CA ARG A 394 -2.56 -21.51 8.95
C ARG A 394 -1.91 -22.58 8.05
N GLN A 395 -2.02 -22.46 6.75
CA GLN A 395 -1.45 -23.42 5.76
C GLN A 395 -0.04 -23.02 5.35
#